data_ad3159a509d17dc652e7bf21683eeafd
#
_entry.id   ad3159a509d17dc652e7bf21683eeafd
#
_cell.length_a   1.000
_cell.length_b   1.000
_cell.length_c   1.000
_cell.angle_alpha   90.00
_cell.angle_beta   90.00
_cell.angle_gamma   90.00
#
_symmetry.space_group_name_H-M   'P 1'
#
loop_
_entity.id
_entity.type
_entity.pdbx_description
1 polymer ?
#
loop_
_entity_poly.entity_id
_entity_poly.type
_entity_poly.pdbx_seq_one_letter_code
_entity_poly.pdbx_strand_id
1 'polypeptide(L)'
;MQHSHLVDSATVANLRDLGGIDLPGGARVRPGLALRSGQLDRLDPAGDPAFDALGVRTVVDLRTAAERAAFPDRVPGGAHLLVADVLAGEAGSGATAALAAALADPSGANRALGGGRAAGALREDYRAFVTSPAARQAYKQLVTALAHRGGGPVLFHCTAGKDRTGWGATLVLLLLGADEETVRTEYLSVDPAVRTHYAPLVDRFVAAGGDPEVADAVFSVRAEYLDAALDVLAGHWGDAESYARAGLGLKDDTLDSLRERLVGAA
;
A
#
# COMPACT_ATOMS: atom_id res chain seq x y z
N MET A 1 -20.19 -7.19 3.17
CA MET A 1 -18.95 -6.39 3.29
C MET A 1 -18.05 -6.83 2.16
N GLN A 2 -17.66 -5.91 1.30
CA GLN A 2 -16.82 -6.22 0.15
C GLN A 2 -15.44 -5.58 0.37
N HIS A 3 -14.40 -6.33 0.09
CA HIS A 3 -12.99 -5.93 0.15
C HIS A 3 -12.32 -6.29 -1.17
N SER A 4 -11.11 -5.82 -1.40
CA SER A 4 -10.31 -6.15 -2.59
C SER A 4 -10.21 -7.67 -2.79
N HIS A 5 -10.38 -8.11 -4.03
CA HIS A 5 -10.31 -9.52 -4.37
C HIS A 5 -8.85 -9.98 -4.38
N LEU A 6 -8.55 -11.00 -3.56
CA LEU A 6 -7.25 -11.67 -3.60
C LEU A 6 -7.11 -12.40 -4.95
N VAL A 7 -6.04 -12.13 -5.66
CA VAL A 7 -5.65 -12.88 -6.86
C VAL A 7 -4.65 -13.95 -6.43
N ASP A 8 -4.95 -15.20 -6.77
CA ASP A 8 -4.09 -16.35 -6.43
C ASP A 8 -2.85 -16.38 -7.33
N SER A 9 -1.89 -15.52 -7.00
CA SER A 9 -0.61 -15.42 -7.70
C SER A 9 0.41 -16.34 -7.05
N ALA A 10 1.10 -17.11 -7.88
CA ALA A 10 2.17 -18.01 -7.42
C ALA A 10 3.46 -17.28 -7.04
N THR A 11 3.67 -16.06 -7.57
CA THR A 11 4.95 -15.36 -7.49
C THR A 11 4.89 -13.97 -6.84
N VAL A 12 3.69 -13.41 -6.68
CA VAL A 12 3.47 -12.07 -6.09
C VAL A 12 2.62 -12.15 -4.83
N ALA A 13 3.20 -11.83 -3.70
CA ALA A 13 2.49 -11.84 -2.43
C ALA A 13 1.44 -10.73 -2.33
N ASN A 14 0.32 -11.02 -1.66
CA ASN A 14 -0.73 -10.04 -1.34
C ASN A 14 -1.26 -9.29 -2.59
N LEU A 15 -1.31 -9.97 -3.75
CA LEU A 15 -1.84 -9.41 -4.98
C LEU A 15 -3.36 -9.32 -4.91
N ARG A 16 -3.91 -8.13 -5.18
CA ARG A 16 -5.35 -7.85 -5.06
C ARG A 16 -5.83 -6.88 -6.12
N ASP A 17 -7.08 -7.04 -6.51
CA ASP A 17 -7.83 -6.09 -7.32
C ASP A 17 -8.81 -5.30 -6.43
N LEU A 18 -8.78 -3.97 -6.52
CA LEU A 18 -9.76 -3.11 -5.86
C LEU A 18 -11.13 -3.15 -6.55
N GLY A 19 -11.21 -3.78 -7.73
CA GLY A 19 -12.44 -3.93 -8.48
C GLY A 19 -13.52 -4.70 -7.71
N GLY A 20 -14.77 -4.34 -7.95
CA GLY A 20 -15.94 -4.94 -7.29
C GLY A 20 -16.26 -4.38 -5.91
N ILE A 21 -15.43 -3.51 -5.34
CA ILE A 21 -15.77 -2.82 -4.08
C ILE A 21 -16.97 -1.92 -4.33
N ASP A 22 -17.99 -2.05 -3.46
CA ASP A 22 -19.20 -1.23 -3.53
C ASP A 22 -18.91 0.21 -3.14
N LEU A 23 -19.53 1.12 -3.87
CA LEU A 23 -19.48 2.56 -3.63
C LEU A 23 -20.92 3.08 -3.39
N PRO A 24 -21.07 4.24 -2.76
CA PRO A 24 -22.39 4.86 -2.56
C PRO A 24 -23.18 5.00 -3.87
N GLY A 25 -24.51 4.93 -3.77
CA GLY A 25 -25.40 5.07 -4.92
C GLY A 25 -25.50 3.84 -5.84
N GLY A 26 -24.99 2.68 -5.40
CA GLY A 26 -25.01 1.44 -6.20
C GLY A 26 -23.94 1.37 -7.26
N ALA A 27 -22.93 2.24 -7.21
CA ALA A 27 -21.75 2.17 -8.06
C ALA A 27 -20.75 1.13 -7.53
N ARG A 28 -19.79 0.75 -8.36
CA ARG A 28 -18.66 -0.15 -7.97
C ARG A 28 -17.36 0.29 -8.59
N VAL A 29 -16.26 -0.05 -7.92
CA VAL A 29 -14.93 0.05 -8.52
C VAL A 29 -14.85 -0.95 -9.68
N ARG A 30 -14.43 -0.46 -10.87
CA ARG A 30 -14.27 -1.33 -12.05
C ARG A 30 -13.13 -2.32 -11.84
N PRO A 31 -13.34 -3.62 -12.11
CA PRO A 31 -12.31 -4.63 -11.96
C PRO A 31 -11.18 -4.50 -12.97
N GLY A 32 -10.00 -4.99 -12.60
CA GLY A 32 -8.83 -5.09 -13.47
C GLY A 32 -8.10 -3.78 -13.74
N LEU A 33 -8.45 -2.67 -13.10
CA LEU A 33 -7.84 -1.37 -13.39
C LEU A 33 -6.93 -0.83 -12.28
N ALA A 34 -7.26 -1.13 -11.02
CA ALA A 34 -6.51 -0.68 -9.85
C ALA A 34 -6.11 -1.89 -9.02
N LEU A 35 -4.85 -2.28 -9.15
CA LEU A 35 -4.29 -3.49 -8.54
C LEU A 35 -3.28 -3.09 -7.46
N ARG A 36 -3.21 -3.87 -6.37
CA ARG A 36 -2.22 -3.66 -5.30
C ARG A 36 -1.52 -4.95 -4.94
N SER A 37 -0.25 -4.87 -4.48
CA SER A 37 0.52 -6.07 -4.09
C SER A 37 1.68 -5.76 -3.14
N GLY A 38 2.38 -6.81 -2.70
CA GLY A 38 3.76 -6.76 -2.24
C GLY A 38 4.73 -6.55 -3.39
N GLN A 39 6.03 -6.54 -3.09
CA GLN A 39 7.10 -6.30 -4.08
C GLN A 39 7.14 -7.39 -5.17
N LEU A 40 7.70 -7.02 -6.31
CA LEU A 40 7.74 -7.85 -7.52
C LEU A 40 9.10 -8.52 -7.77
N ASP A 41 9.97 -8.61 -6.76
CA ASP A 41 11.32 -9.18 -6.89
C ASP A 41 11.33 -10.65 -7.34
N ARG A 42 10.24 -11.37 -7.06
CA ARG A 42 10.05 -12.78 -7.44
C ARG A 42 9.08 -13.00 -8.59
N LEU A 43 8.56 -11.92 -9.18
CA LEU A 43 7.60 -12.05 -10.28
C LEU A 43 8.19 -12.90 -11.42
N ASP A 44 7.44 -13.90 -11.83
CA ASP A 44 7.69 -14.72 -13.03
C ASP A 44 6.40 -14.77 -13.86
N PRO A 45 6.20 -13.83 -14.80
CA PRO A 45 4.96 -13.78 -15.59
C PRO A 45 4.70 -15.06 -16.38
N ALA A 46 5.75 -15.76 -16.82
CA ALA A 46 5.62 -17.01 -17.56
C ALA A 46 5.16 -18.18 -16.68
N GLY A 47 5.54 -18.15 -15.40
CA GLY A 47 5.14 -19.14 -14.39
C GLY A 47 3.92 -18.75 -13.58
N ASP A 48 3.31 -17.58 -13.84
CA ASP A 48 2.18 -17.04 -13.08
C ASP A 48 1.05 -16.57 -14.01
N PRO A 49 0.24 -17.48 -14.54
CA PRO A 49 -0.86 -17.14 -15.45
C PRO A 49 -1.90 -16.20 -14.83
N ALA A 50 -2.09 -16.29 -13.50
CA ALA A 50 -3.04 -15.41 -12.80
C ALA A 50 -2.57 -13.96 -12.81
N PHE A 51 -1.27 -13.72 -12.64
CA PHE A 51 -0.68 -12.40 -12.78
C PHE A 51 -0.69 -11.91 -14.24
N ASP A 52 -0.26 -12.76 -15.18
CA ASP A 52 -0.17 -12.40 -16.59
C ASP A 52 -1.53 -11.98 -17.17
N ALA A 53 -2.61 -12.68 -16.76
CA ALA A 53 -3.98 -12.36 -17.18
C ALA A 53 -4.47 -10.96 -16.76
N LEU A 54 -3.83 -10.32 -15.76
CA LEU A 54 -4.16 -8.96 -15.34
C LEU A 54 -3.73 -7.91 -16.36
N GLY A 55 -2.80 -8.23 -17.24
CA GLY A 55 -2.35 -7.34 -18.30
C GLY A 55 -1.78 -6.01 -17.80
N VAL A 56 -1.03 -6.02 -16.71
CA VAL A 56 -0.47 -4.81 -16.06
C VAL A 56 0.28 -3.95 -17.06
N ARG A 57 -0.05 -2.66 -17.12
CA ARG A 57 0.57 -1.67 -18.03
C ARG A 57 1.42 -0.64 -17.31
N THR A 58 1.14 -0.39 -16.05
CA THR A 58 1.93 0.52 -15.21
C THR A 58 2.17 -0.11 -13.85
N VAL A 59 3.41 -0.12 -13.40
CA VAL A 59 3.79 -0.47 -12.04
C VAL A 59 4.20 0.80 -11.32
N VAL A 60 3.58 1.10 -10.18
CA VAL A 60 3.93 2.22 -9.30
C VAL A 60 4.63 1.66 -8.08
N ASP A 61 5.95 1.84 -8.00
CA ASP A 61 6.77 1.37 -6.89
C ASP A 61 6.91 2.46 -5.82
N LEU A 62 6.29 2.23 -4.66
CA LEU A 62 6.26 3.16 -3.52
C LEU A 62 7.46 2.99 -2.57
N ARG A 63 8.40 2.11 -2.89
CA ARG A 63 9.54 1.76 -2.04
C ARG A 63 10.67 2.76 -2.10
N THR A 64 11.48 2.75 -1.03
CA THR A 64 12.74 3.51 -0.95
C THR A 64 13.78 3.01 -1.95
N ALA A 65 14.76 3.85 -2.26
CA ALA A 65 15.89 3.47 -3.11
C ALA A 65 16.65 2.26 -2.55
N ALA A 66 16.80 2.17 -1.22
CA ALA A 66 17.47 1.06 -0.56
C ALA A 66 16.70 -0.27 -0.72
N GLU A 67 15.37 -0.25 -0.55
CA GLU A 67 14.53 -1.43 -0.76
C GLU A 67 14.58 -1.90 -2.21
N ARG A 68 14.52 -0.98 -3.19
CA ARG A 68 14.64 -1.30 -4.62
C ARG A 68 16.00 -1.89 -4.97
N ALA A 69 17.07 -1.38 -4.37
CA ALA A 69 18.42 -1.90 -4.60
C ALA A 69 18.61 -3.32 -3.99
N ALA A 70 18.02 -3.56 -2.81
CA ALA A 70 18.08 -4.85 -2.14
C ALA A 70 17.23 -5.93 -2.85
N PHE A 71 16.06 -5.55 -3.34
CA PHE A 71 15.09 -6.43 -3.98
C PHE A 71 14.53 -5.77 -5.27
N PRO A 72 15.29 -5.76 -6.37
CA PRO A 72 14.84 -5.15 -7.62
C PRO A 72 13.59 -5.84 -8.15
N ASP A 73 12.61 -5.05 -8.62
CA ASP A 73 11.42 -5.60 -9.25
C ASP A 73 11.73 -6.23 -10.61
N ARG A 74 11.02 -7.31 -10.89
CA ARG A 74 10.89 -7.88 -12.23
C ARG A 74 9.64 -7.29 -12.86
N VAL A 75 9.81 -6.18 -13.57
CA VAL A 75 8.70 -5.47 -14.21
C VAL A 75 8.16 -6.30 -15.39
N PRO A 76 6.82 -6.48 -15.52
CA PRO A 76 6.25 -7.20 -16.65
C PRO A 76 6.64 -6.58 -17.98
N GLY A 77 6.87 -7.42 -18.99
CA GLY A 77 7.23 -6.96 -20.33
C GLY A 77 6.20 -5.97 -20.90
N GLY A 78 6.65 -4.82 -21.34
CA GLY A 78 5.79 -3.76 -21.90
C GLY A 78 5.08 -2.90 -20.85
N ALA A 79 5.25 -3.16 -19.55
CA ALA A 79 4.76 -2.27 -18.51
C ALA A 79 5.73 -1.11 -18.24
N HIS A 80 5.18 0.06 -17.92
CA HIS A 80 5.95 1.22 -17.49
C HIS A 80 6.18 1.18 -15.98
N LEU A 81 7.44 1.31 -15.52
CA LEU A 81 7.76 1.46 -14.11
C LEU A 81 7.79 2.94 -13.72
N LEU A 82 6.94 3.32 -12.79
CA LEU A 82 6.91 4.64 -12.16
C LEU A 82 7.41 4.51 -10.71
N VAL A 83 8.57 5.07 -10.43
CA VAL A 83 9.11 5.13 -9.06
C VAL A 83 8.49 6.31 -8.33
N ALA A 84 7.76 6.02 -7.24
CA ALA A 84 7.05 6.98 -6.41
C ALA A 84 7.42 6.76 -4.93
N ASP A 85 8.67 7.07 -4.58
CA ASP A 85 9.24 6.83 -3.25
C ASP A 85 8.54 7.68 -2.18
N VAL A 86 7.71 7.02 -1.35
CA VAL A 86 6.92 7.67 -0.29
C VAL A 86 7.79 8.23 0.83
N LEU A 87 8.97 7.66 1.05
CA LEU A 87 9.89 8.01 2.13
C LEU A 87 11.16 8.73 1.61
N ALA A 88 11.13 9.27 0.40
CA ALA A 88 12.29 9.95 -0.19
C ALA A 88 12.78 11.11 0.69
N GLY A 89 14.07 11.09 1.03
CA GLY A 89 14.69 12.10 1.89
C GLY A 89 14.45 11.91 3.40
N GLU A 90 13.65 10.94 3.80
CA GLU A 90 13.48 10.56 5.19
C GLU A 90 14.66 9.64 5.61
N ALA A 91 15.24 9.88 6.77
CA ALA A 91 16.32 9.04 7.31
C ALA A 91 15.83 7.66 7.82
N GLY A 92 14.57 7.32 7.56
CA GLY A 92 13.93 6.08 7.96
C GLY A 92 14.17 4.98 6.92
N SER A 93 14.78 3.90 7.33
CA SER A 93 14.75 2.65 6.59
C SER A 93 13.30 2.16 6.58
N GLY A 94 12.70 1.95 5.43
CA GLY A 94 11.39 1.30 5.32
C GLY A 94 11.35 -0.02 6.11
N ALA A 95 10.16 -0.56 6.35
CA ALA A 95 9.94 -1.76 7.18
C ALA A 95 10.92 -2.93 6.90
N THR A 96 11.39 -3.08 5.67
CA THR A 96 12.35 -4.14 5.28
C THR A 96 13.73 -3.96 5.91
N ALA A 97 14.25 -2.75 5.97
CA ALA A 97 15.57 -2.52 6.57
C ALA A 97 15.48 -2.55 8.10
N ALA A 98 14.40 -2.03 8.68
CA ALA A 98 14.11 -2.19 10.11
C ALA A 98 14.02 -3.67 10.49
N LEU A 99 13.40 -4.49 9.63
CA LEU A 99 13.31 -5.92 9.80
C LEU A 99 14.67 -6.63 9.68
N ALA A 100 15.45 -6.32 8.66
CA ALA A 100 16.79 -6.90 8.51
C ALA A 100 17.67 -6.56 9.73
N ALA A 101 17.59 -5.33 10.24
CA ALA A 101 18.26 -4.91 11.46
C ALA A 101 17.75 -5.65 12.70
N ALA A 102 16.44 -5.83 12.82
CA ALA A 102 15.80 -6.56 13.93
C ALA A 102 16.21 -8.04 13.96
N LEU A 103 16.31 -8.67 12.79
CA LEU A 103 16.77 -10.06 12.67
C LEU A 103 18.26 -10.21 12.98
N ALA A 104 19.06 -9.21 12.65
CA ALA A 104 20.50 -9.21 12.96
C ALA A 104 20.78 -8.97 14.45
N ASP A 105 19.95 -8.17 15.14
CA ASP A 105 20.03 -7.90 16.59
C ASP A 105 18.64 -7.87 17.23
N PRO A 106 18.02 -9.04 17.53
CA PRO A 106 16.73 -9.11 18.19
C PRO A 106 16.68 -8.39 19.54
N SER A 107 17.76 -8.45 20.32
CA SER A 107 17.85 -7.75 21.60
C SER A 107 17.85 -6.23 21.43
N GLY A 108 18.55 -5.72 20.42
CA GLY A 108 18.52 -4.30 20.05
C GLY A 108 17.14 -3.87 19.57
N ALA A 109 16.49 -4.69 18.76
CA ALA A 109 15.11 -4.46 18.34
C ALA A 109 14.15 -4.38 19.54
N ASN A 110 14.22 -5.31 20.49
CA ASN A 110 13.40 -5.28 21.70
C ASN A 110 13.64 -4.00 22.51
N ARG A 111 14.92 -3.57 22.67
CA ARG A 111 15.23 -2.32 23.35
C ARG A 111 14.69 -1.08 22.63
N ALA A 112 14.78 -1.06 21.32
CA ALA A 112 14.34 0.09 20.53
C ALA A 112 12.81 0.15 20.38
N LEU A 113 12.16 -0.98 20.12
CA LEU A 113 10.78 -1.08 19.66
C LEU A 113 9.81 -1.73 20.66
N GLY A 114 10.31 -2.37 21.73
CA GLY A 114 9.47 -3.02 22.75
C GLY A 114 8.64 -2.03 23.58
N GLY A 115 7.64 -2.54 24.34
CA GLY A 115 6.77 -1.73 25.19
C GLY A 115 5.90 -0.75 24.40
N GLY A 116 5.34 -1.18 23.29
CA GLY A 116 4.43 -0.38 22.47
C GLY A 116 5.10 0.63 21.53
N ARG A 117 6.44 0.80 21.58
CA ARG A 117 7.15 1.78 20.74
C ARG A 117 7.08 1.44 19.24
N ALA A 118 7.04 0.15 18.88
CA ALA A 118 6.87 -0.26 17.50
C ALA A 118 5.54 0.23 16.92
N ALA A 119 4.44 0.03 17.65
CA ALA A 119 3.13 0.53 17.24
C ALA A 119 3.09 2.07 17.20
N GLY A 120 3.76 2.73 18.16
CA GLY A 120 3.92 4.18 18.17
C GLY A 120 4.64 4.70 16.91
N ALA A 121 5.77 4.08 16.54
CA ALA A 121 6.52 4.45 15.35
C ALA A 121 5.69 4.26 14.08
N LEU A 122 4.96 3.15 13.96
CA LEU A 122 4.09 2.93 12.79
C LEU A 122 2.96 3.97 12.71
N ARG A 123 2.36 4.38 13.82
CA ARG A 123 1.38 5.50 13.79
C ARG A 123 2.01 6.80 13.28
N GLU A 124 3.25 7.10 13.68
CA GLU A 124 3.96 8.28 13.14
C GLU A 124 4.25 8.13 11.63
N ASP A 125 4.66 6.94 11.17
CA ASP A 125 4.85 6.67 9.74
C ASP A 125 3.54 6.94 8.97
N TYR A 126 2.39 6.47 9.47
CA TYR A 126 1.10 6.71 8.83
C TYR A 126 0.70 8.20 8.81
N ARG A 127 1.01 8.97 9.86
CA ARG A 127 0.86 10.44 9.83
C ARG A 127 1.75 11.07 8.77
N ALA A 128 2.98 10.59 8.65
CA ALA A 128 3.94 11.06 7.65
C ALA A 128 3.50 10.71 6.22
N PHE A 129 2.84 9.58 5.98
CA PHE A 129 2.27 9.25 4.66
C PHE A 129 1.27 10.29 4.16
N VAL A 130 0.62 11.01 5.06
CA VAL A 130 -0.32 12.08 4.73
C VAL A 130 0.39 13.44 4.62
N THR A 131 1.36 13.73 5.48
CA THR A 131 1.89 15.08 5.67
C THR A 131 3.22 15.34 4.97
N SER A 132 4.09 14.33 4.81
CA SER A 132 5.42 14.57 4.27
C SER A 132 5.37 14.99 2.79
N PRO A 133 6.24 15.90 2.35
CA PRO A 133 6.29 16.34 0.95
C PRO A 133 6.56 15.19 -0.03
N ALA A 134 7.43 14.23 0.35
CA ALA A 134 7.75 13.07 -0.47
C ALA A 134 6.52 12.17 -0.65
N ALA A 135 5.82 11.84 0.44
CA ALA A 135 4.61 11.03 0.39
C ALA A 135 3.52 11.70 -0.45
N ARG A 136 3.28 13.01 -0.26
CA ARG A 136 2.31 13.75 -1.06
C ARG A 136 2.65 13.71 -2.56
N GLN A 137 3.92 13.87 -2.91
CA GLN A 137 4.36 13.77 -4.31
C GLN A 137 4.17 12.35 -4.86
N ALA A 138 4.49 11.32 -4.08
CA ALA A 138 4.33 9.91 -4.47
C ALA A 138 2.85 9.55 -4.69
N TYR A 139 1.97 9.92 -3.77
CA TYR A 139 0.53 9.66 -3.92
C TYR A 139 -0.13 10.51 -5.01
N LYS A 140 0.36 11.73 -5.27
CA LYS A 140 -0.01 12.48 -6.47
C LYS A 140 0.30 11.69 -7.75
N GLN A 141 1.50 11.10 -7.84
CA GLN A 141 1.90 10.29 -9.00
C GLN A 141 1.01 9.04 -9.13
N LEU A 142 0.73 8.34 -8.03
CA LEU A 142 -0.18 7.18 -8.01
C LEU A 142 -1.56 7.56 -8.54
N VAL A 143 -2.19 8.59 -8.00
CA VAL A 143 -3.54 9.03 -8.43
C VAL A 143 -3.52 9.46 -9.89
N THR A 144 -2.48 10.18 -10.33
CA THR A 144 -2.33 10.59 -11.73
C THR A 144 -2.18 9.39 -12.68
N ALA A 145 -1.42 8.36 -12.30
CA ALA A 145 -1.28 7.13 -13.08
C ALA A 145 -2.61 6.38 -13.20
N LEU A 146 -3.37 6.28 -12.08
CA LEU A 146 -4.69 5.68 -12.07
C LEU A 146 -5.73 6.49 -12.85
N ALA A 147 -5.61 7.81 -12.92
CA ALA A 147 -6.51 8.67 -13.68
C ALA A 147 -6.21 8.69 -15.19
N HIS A 148 -5.04 8.19 -15.63
CA HIS A 148 -4.62 8.30 -17.03
C HIS A 148 -5.53 7.51 -17.97
N ARG A 149 -6.31 8.22 -18.80
CA ARG A 149 -7.24 7.63 -19.76
C ARG A 149 -6.47 6.82 -20.82
N GLY A 150 -6.84 5.57 -21.03
CA GLY A 150 -6.15 4.67 -21.96
C GLY A 150 -4.91 3.98 -21.40
N GLY A 151 -4.55 4.22 -20.13
CA GLY A 151 -3.34 3.68 -19.51
C GLY A 151 -3.38 2.18 -19.12
N GLY A 152 -4.47 1.46 -19.33
CA GLY A 152 -4.59 0.05 -18.93
C GLY A 152 -4.49 -0.19 -17.41
N PRO A 153 -4.35 -1.44 -16.94
CA PRO A 153 -4.24 -1.77 -15.53
C PRO A 153 -3.00 -1.16 -14.86
N VAL A 154 -3.19 -0.57 -13.68
CA VAL A 154 -2.12 -0.02 -12.84
C VAL A 154 -1.98 -0.88 -11.59
N LEU A 155 -0.79 -1.40 -11.36
CA LEU A 155 -0.43 -2.09 -10.13
C LEU A 155 0.45 -1.17 -9.29
N PHE A 156 0.10 -0.97 -8.03
CA PHE A 156 0.92 -0.21 -7.09
C PHE A 156 1.30 -1.06 -5.89
N HIS A 157 2.53 -0.91 -5.44
CA HIS A 157 3.06 -1.76 -4.37
C HIS A 157 4.10 -1.04 -3.51
N CYS A 158 4.37 -1.64 -2.35
CA CYS A 158 5.56 -1.40 -1.55
C CYS A 158 6.25 -2.75 -1.26
N THR A 159 6.89 -2.92 -0.13
CA THR A 159 7.55 -4.20 0.21
C THR A 159 6.53 -5.28 0.57
N ALA A 160 5.70 -5.02 1.59
CA ALA A 160 4.68 -5.97 2.06
C ALA A 160 3.31 -5.79 1.38
N GLY A 161 3.09 -4.69 0.68
CA GLY A 161 1.78 -4.34 0.12
C GLY A 161 0.74 -3.97 1.20
N LYS A 162 1.16 -3.63 2.44
CA LYS A 162 0.25 -3.32 3.54
C LYS A 162 0.18 -1.84 3.90
N ASP A 163 1.31 -1.18 4.26
CA ASP A 163 1.33 0.17 4.84
C ASP A 163 1.23 1.28 3.78
N ARG A 164 2.32 1.59 3.06
CA ARG A 164 2.33 2.61 1.98
C ARG A 164 1.30 2.31 0.91
N THR A 165 1.19 1.05 0.53
CA THR A 165 0.17 0.54 -0.41
C THR A 165 -1.23 0.62 0.20
N GLY A 166 -1.39 0.32 1.49
CA GLY A 166 -2.66 0.40 2.20
C GLY A 166 -3.20 1.82 2.25
N TRP A 167 -2.36 2.79 2.60
CA TRP A 167 -2.76 4.19 2.55
C TRP A 167 -3.08 4.65 1.11
N GLY A 168 -2.29 4.22 0.11
CA GLY A 168 -2.59 4.49 -1.29
C GLY A 168 -3.96 3.97 -1.74
N ALA A 169 -4.31 2.73 -1.36
CA ALA A 169 -5.62 2.14 -1.64
C ALA A 169 -6.75 2.89 -0.93
N THR A 170 -6.57 3.21 0.36
CA THR A 170 -7.51 4.02 1.15
C THR A 170 -7.78 5.36 0.48
N LEU A 171 -6.73 6.09 0.11
CA LEU A 171 -6.86 7.39 -0.56
C LEU A 171 -7.63 7.26 -1.88
N VAL A 172 -7.29 6.29 -2.71
CA VAL A 172 -7.98 6.06 -3.99
C VAL A 172 -9.46 5.78 -3.74
N LEU A 173 -9.81 4.88 -2.83
CA LEU A 173 -11.20 4.54 -2.51
C LEU A 173 -11.99 5.74 -1.98
N LEU A 174 -11.40 6.55 -1.07
CA LEU A 174 -12.03 7.78 -0.60
C LEU A 174 -12.30 8.77 -1.75
N LEU A 175 -11.37 8.93 -2.69
CA LEU A 175 -11.54 9.79 -3.88
C LEU A 175 -12.60 9.26 -4.86
N LEU A 176 -12.87 7.95 -4.83
CA LEU A 176 -13.98 7.32 -5.57
C LEU A 176 -15.33 7.41 -4.83
N GLY A 177 -15.33 7.95 -3.60
CA GLY A 177 -16.52 8.15 -2.79
C GLY A 177 -16.85 7.02 -1.82
N ALA A 178 -15.93 6.07 -1.59
CA ALA A 178 -16.11 5.05 -0.54
C ALA A 178 -16.20 5.70 0.85
N ASP A 179 -17.03 5.14 1.71
CA ASP A 179 -17.12 5.55 3.11
C ASP A 179 -15.99 4.95 3.97
N GLU A 180 -15.87 5.43 5.21
CA GLU A 180 -14.83 4.96 6.12
C GLU A 180 -14.96 3.48 6.47
N GLU A 181 -16.15 2.92 6.55
CA GLU A 181 -16.36 1.50 6.85
C GLU A 181 -15.79 0.64 5.72
N THR A 182 -16.05 1.02 4.48
CA THR A 182 -15.55 0.35 3.29
C THR A 182 -14.01 0.38 3.24
N VAL A 183 -13.38 1.55 3.45
CA VAL A 183 -11.92 1.64 3.41
C VAL A 183 -11.25 0.91 4.56
N ARG A 184 -11.85 0.90 5.77
CA ARG A 184 -11.36 0.12 6.92
C ARG A 184 -11.45 -1.37 6.66
N THR A 185 -12.56 -1.83 6.09
CA THR A 185 -12.77 -3.24 5.74
C THR A 185 -11.74 -3.69 4.71
N GLU A 186 -11.52 -2.92 3.66
CA GLU A 186 -10.50 -3.22 2.66
C GLU A 186 -9.10 -3.26 3.29
N TYR A 187 -8.73 -2.22 4.05
CA TYR A 187 -7.43 -2.11 4.69
C TYR A 187 -7.13 -3.30 5.60
N LEU A 188 -8.06 -3.69 6.46
CA LEU A 188 -7.89 -4.80 7.41
C LEU A 188 -7.93 -6.18 6.71
N SER A 189 -8.55 -6.28 5.54
CA SER A 189 -8.70 -7.55 4.81
C SER A 189 -7.37 -8.17 4.38
N VAL A 190 -6.28 -7.38 4.34
CA VAL A 190 -4.97 -7.87 3.90
C VAL A 190 -4.18 -8.57 5.02
N ASP A 191 -4.58 -8.42 6.31
CA ASP A 191 -3.84 -8.95 7.46
C ASP A 191 -3.56 -10.46 7.38
N PRO A 192 -4.53 -11.34 7.02
CA PRO A 192 -4.25 -12.77 6.94
C PRO A 192 -3.16 -13.14 5.92
N ALA A 193 -3.16 -12.50 4.75
CA ALA A 193 -2.16 -12.76 3.72
C ALA A 193 -0.77 -12.27 4.15
N VAL A 194 -0.70 -11.10 4.80
CA VAL A 194 0.54 -10.53 5.33
C VAL A 194 1.11 -11.43 6.44
N ARG A 195 0.30 -11.83 7.40
CA ARG A 195 0.72 -12.75 8.49
C ARG A 195 1.23 -14.07 7.94
N THR A 196 0.53 -14.68 6.99
CA THR A 196 0.94 -15.94 6.36
C THR A 196 2.28 -15.79 5.66
N HIS A 197 2.46 -14.71 4.88
CA HIS A 197 3.70 -14.47 4.14
C HIS A 197 4.91 -14.27 5.06
N TYR A 198 4.74 -13.54 6.17
CA TYR A 198 5.82 -13.22 7.10
C TYR A 198 5.98 -14.20 8.26
N ALA A 199 5.11 -15.21 8.43
CA ALA A 199 5.19 -16.17 9.53
C ALA A 199 6.59 -16.80 9.69
N PRO A 200 7.27 -17.30 8.61
CA PRO A 200 8.60 -17.88 8.78
C PRO A 200 9.66 -16.90 9.28
N LEU A 201 9.45 -15.61 9.04
CA LEU A 201 10.35 -14.55 9.46
C LEU A 201 10.10 -14.17 10.92
N VAL A 202 8.84 -14.05 11.30
CA VAL A 202 8.40 -13.84 12.68
C VAL A 202 8.89 -14.99 13.58
N ASP A 203 8.72 -16.23 13.16
CA ASP A 203 9.17 -17.41 13.90
C ASP A 203 10.69 -17.38 14.15
N ARG A 204 11.48 -17.01 13.13
CA ARG A 204 12.94 -16.87 13.29
C ARG A 204 13.31 -15.73 14.23
N PHE A 205 12.63 -14.60 14.16
CA PHE A 205 12.87 -13.46 15.04
C PHE A 205 12.59 -13.83 16.50
N VAL A 206 11.44 -14.45 16.76
CA VAL A 206 11.04 -14.90 18.11
C VAL A 206 11.98 -15.99 18.63
N ALA A 207 12.33 -16.99 17.80
CA ALA A 207 13.28 -18.05 18.18
C ALA A 207 14.67 -17.51 18.53
N ALA A 208 15.07 -16.37 17.95
CA ALA A 208 16.32 -15.66 18.25
C ALA A 208 16.20 -14.73 19.47
N GLY A 209 15.10 -14.74 20.23
CA GLY A 209 14.87 -13.92 21.42
C GLY A 209 14.21 -12.56 21.14
N GLY A 210 13.67 -12.38 19.94
CA GLY A 210 12.86 -11.21 19.60
C GLY A 210 11.52 -11.20 20.34
N ASP A 211 11.03 -10.00 20.68
CA ASP A 211 9.76 -9.82 21.35
C ASP A 211 8.59 -10.06 20.38
N PRO A 212 7.67 -11.02 20.68
CA PRO A 212 6.50 -11.26 19.85
C PRO A 212 5.61 -10.02 19.65
N GLU A 213 5.55 -9.10 20.63
CA GLU A 213 4.78 -7.86 20.53
C GLU A 213 5.38 -6.93 19.45
N VAL A 214 6.72 -6.84 19.39
CA VAL A 214 7.41 -6.10 18.34
C VAL A 214 7.13 -6.71 16.96
N ALA A 215 7.22 -8.04 16.86
CA ALA A 215 6.91 -8.74 15.61
C ALA A 215 5.46 -8.51 15.18
N ASP A 216 4.50 -8.66 16.09
CA ASP A 216 3.09 -8.43 15.78
C ASP A 216 2.82 -6.99 15.35
N ALA A 217 3.39 -6.00 16.03
CA ALA A 217 3.23 -4.60 15.63
C ALA A 217 3.75 -4.35 14.20
N VAL A 218 4.90 -4.93 13.84
CA VAL A 218 5.54 -4.69 12.53
C VAL A 218 4.88 -5.50 11.41
N PHE A 219 4.41 -6.74 11.67
CA PHE A 219 3.93 -7.68 10.64
C PHE A 219 2.42 -7.88 10.61
N SER A 220 1.65 -7.16 11.42
CA SER A 220 0.20 -7.14 11.33
C SER A 220 -0.33 -5.88 10.65
N VAL A 221 -1.61 -5.89 10.33
CA VAL A 221 -2.36 -4.71 9.90
C VAL A 221 -3.30 -4.33 11.04
N ARG A 222 -3.15 -3.11 11.57
CA ARG A 222 -3.92 -2.65 12.73
C ARG A 222 -4.73 -1.40 12.38
N ALA A 223 -5.98 -1.37 12.83
CA ALA A 223 -6.87 -0.23 12.61
C ALA A 223 -6.25 1.10 13.09
N GLU A 224 -5.56 1.08 14.25
CA GLU A 224 -4.92 2.26 14.83
C GLU A 224 -3.89 2.95 13.94
N TYR A 225 -3.30 2.22 12.98
CA TYR A 225 -2.36 2.82 12.01
C TYR A 225 -3.12 3.63 10.96
N LEU A 226 -4.18 3.05 10.40
CA LEU A 226 -5.04 3.76 9.46
C LEU A 226 -5.72 4.95 10.13
N ASP A 227 -6.19 4.79 11.38
CA ASP A 227 -6.81 5.87 12.16
C ASP A 227 -5.86 7.07 12.27
N ALA A 228 -4.58 6.83 12.55
CA ALA A 228 -3.59 7.91 12.66
C ALA A 228 -3.44 8.72 11.35
N ALA A 229 -3.59 8.07 10.19
CA ALA A 229 -3.57 8.77 8.90
C ALA A 229 -4.88 9.52 8.63
N LEU A 230 -6.03 8.90 8.91
CA LEU A 230 -7.35 9.53 8.72
C LEU A 230 -7.54 10.74 9.64
N ASP A 231 -7.12 10.66 10.89
CA ASP A 231 -7.17 11.77 11.85
C ASP A 231 -6.38 12.97 11.34
N VAL A 232 -5.17 12.74 10.82
CA VAL A 232 -4.34 13.80 10.25
C VAL A 232 -4.95 14.36 8.98
N LEU A 233 -5.49 13.52 8.11
CA LEU A 233 -6.19 13.97 6.90
C LEU A 233 -7.36 14.89 7.28
N ALA A 234 -8.21 14.43 8.19
CA ALA A 234 -9.37 15.20 8.65
C ALA A 234 -8.95 16.52 9.33
N GLY A 235 -7.92 16.46 10.19
CA GLY A 235 -7.46 17.64 10.94
C GLY A 235 -6.79 18.72 10.09
N HIS A 236 -6.07 18.35 9.02
CA HIS A 236 -5.33 19.29 8.17
C HIS A 236 -6.11 19.76 6.93
N TRP A 237 -6.93 18.88 6.35
CA TRP A 237 -7.60 19.17 5.07
C TRP A 237 -9.11 18.98 5.12
N GLY A 238 -9.66 18.42 6.20
CA GLY A 238 -11.08 18.16 6.35
C GLY A 238 -11.54 16.86 5.69
N ASP A 239 -11.26 16.67 4.41
CA ASP A 239 -11.65 15.47 3.66
C ASP A 239 -10.62 15.09 2.59
N ALA A 240 -10.84 13.93 1.94
CA ALA A 240 -9.93 13.39 0.92
C ALA A 240 -9.90 14.24 -0.37
N GLU A 241 -11.00 14.90 -0.72
CA GLU A 241 -11.03 15.79 -1.89
C GLU A 241 -10.21 17.07 -1.65
N SER A 242 -10.38 17.67 -0.50
CA SER A 242 -9.59 18.84 -0.07
C SER A 242 -8.11 18.48 0.02
N TYR A 243 -7.78 17.29 0.57
CA TYR A 243 -6.42 16.76 0.55
C TYR A 243 -5.88 16.57 -0.87
N ALA A 244 -6.66 16.00 -1.78
CA ALA A 244 -6.23 15.79 -3.16
C ALA A 244 -5.92 17.12 -3.86
N ARG A 245 -6.78 18.15 -3.68
CA ARG A 245 -6.59 19.47 -4.29
C ARG A 245 -5.46 20.25 -3.63
N ALA A 246 -5.54 20.47 -2.32
CA ALA A 246 -4.61 21.35 -1.60
C ALA A 246 -3.33 20.62 -1.14
N GLY A 247 -3.46 19.41 -0.64
CA GLY A 247 -2.34 18.59 -0.15
C GLY A 247 -1.49 18.02 -1.29
N LEU A 248 -2.12 17.36 -2.27
CA LEU A 248 -1.44 16.75 -3.40
C LEU A 248 -1.29 17.68 -4.60
N GLY A 249 -2.06 18.77 -4.68
CA GLY A 249 -2.07 19.68 -5.84
C GLY A 249 -2.59 19.01 -7.11
N LEU A 250 -3.60 18.14 -6.98
CA LEU A 250 -4.32 17.55 -8.10
C LEU A 250 -5.37 18.52 -8.64
N LYS A 251 -5.58 18.48 -9.94
CA LYS A 251 -6.62 19.29 -10.62
C LYS A 251 -7.94 18.52 -10.67
N ASP A 252 -9.05 19.24 -10.75
CA ASP A 252 -10.39 18.64 -10.87
C ASP A 252 -10.48 17.69 -12.07
N ASP A 253 -9.94 18.06 -13.23
CA ASP A 253 -9.89 17.18 -14.41
C ASP A 253 -9.21 15.81 -14.13
N THR A 254 -8.24 15.77 -13.21
CA THR A 254 -7.58 14.52 -12.82
C THR A 254 -8.50 13.68 -11.94
N LEU A 255 -9.21 14.31 -11.00
CA LEU A 255 -10.15 13.63 -10.11
C LEU A 255 -11.36 13.11 -10.89
N ASP A 256 -11.87 13.90 -11.83
CA ASP A 256 -12.97 13.49 -12.72
C ASP A 256 -12.54 12.32 -13.60
N SER A 257 -11.34 12.38 -14.19
CA SER A 257 -10.78 11.28 -14.98
C SER A 257 -10.58 10.01 -14.15
N LEU A 258 -10.15 10.11 -12.89
CA LEU A 258 -10.04 8.99 -11.96
C LEU A 258 -11.39 8.30 -11.77
N ARG A 259 -12.44 9.09 -11.46
CA ARG A 259 -13.81 8.58 -11.26
C ARG A 259 -14.39 7.98 -12.53
N GLU A 260 -14.32 8.69 -13.65
CA GLU A 260 -14.80 8.18 -14.94
C GLU A 260 -14.14 6.86 -15.34
N ARG A 261 -12.87 6.68 -15.01
CA ARG A 261 -12.14 5.47 -15.34
C ARG A 261 -12.42 4.32 -14.38
N LEU A 262 -12.44 4.58 -13.08
CA LEU A 262 -12.48 3.53 -12.07
C LEU A 262 -13.88 3.24 -11.52
N VAL A 263 -14.89 4.11 -11.74
CA VAL A 263 -16.25 3.87 -11.26
C VAL A 263 -17.11 3.34 -12.39
N GLY A 264 -17.81 2.23 -12.12
CA GLY A 264 -18.77 1.59 -13.00
C GLY A 264 -20.15 1.49 -12.36
N ALA A 265 -21.15 1.21 -13.17
CA ALA A 265 -22.46 0.79 -12.66
C ALA A 265 -22.34 -0.59 -11.99
N ALA A 266 -23.22 -0.87 -11.02
CA ALA A 266 -23.33 -2.16 -10.35
C ALA A 266 -23.74 -3.27 -11.33
#